data_458aab796af92f963a01d4e0f7b489fa
#
_entry.id   458aab796af92f963a01d4e0f7b489fa
#
_cell.length_a   1.000
_cell.length_b   1.000
_cell.length_c   1.000
_cell.angle_alpha   90.00
_cell.angle_beta   90.00
_cell.angle_gamma   90.00
#
_symmetry.space_group_name_H-M   'P 1'
#
loop_
_entity.id
_entity.type
_entity.pdbx_description
1 polymer ?
#
loop_
_entity_poly.entity_id
_entity_poly.type
_entity_poly.pdbx_seq_one_letter_code
_entity_poly.pdbx_strand_id
1 'polypeptide(L)'
;MRLYRDEAVVVRQHKLGEADRIVTLLTRQYGLVRAVAKGVRRTKSKFGARLEPFAYIDVQLHPGRTLDVVTQVVTLEAFASDIVDDYGRYTTGCAILETAERLAGEERAPAPKLHALTASALRAVAARQRPHELILDAYLLRAMGFAGWAPALDECARCATPGPHRAFHVGAGGAVCVHCRPPGAATPAPGVLDLLVALLKGEWDQVERVPENVRRQASGLVAAHLQWHLERQLRTLPLIERSASVAPPSASRVSAVSVAPPSASRGFGLVTSPPRGDTAPSA
;
A
#
# COMPACT_ATOMS: atom_id res chain seq x y z
N MET A 1 -17.84 15.30 25.67
CA MET A 1 -16.85 15.48 24.58
C MET A 1 -17.50 16.24 23.44
N ARG A 2 -16.78 17.19 22.82
CA ARG A 2 -17.32 18.08 21.79
C ARG A 2 -17.26 17.38 20.42
N LEU A 3 -18.31 17.49 19.59
CA LEU A 3 -18.30 17.08 18.19
C LEU A 3 -17.19 17.80 17.43
N TYR A 4 -16.58 17.13 16.47
CA TYR A 4 -15.66 17.75 15.53
C TYR A 4 -16.02 17.41 14.08
N ARG A 5 -15.54 18.19 13.14
CA ARG A 5 -15.82 18.09 11.72
C ARG A 5 -14.53 18.18 10.92
N ASP A 6 -14.40 17.36 9.88
CA ASP A 6 -13.23 17.34 9.00
C ASP A 6 -13.57 16.84 7.61
N GLU A 7 -12.74 17.21 6.63
CA GLU A 7 -12.77 16.62 5.31
C GLU A 7 -12.00 15.30 5.33
N ALA A 8 -12.53 14.27 4.66
CA ALA A 8 -11.95 12.94 4.68
C ALA A 8 -12.12 12.17 3.37
N VAL A 9 -11.13 11.34 3.05
CA VAL A 9 -11.26 10.26 2.06
C VAL A 9 -11.68 8.98 2.79
N VAL A 10 -12.71 8.30 2.30
CA VAL A 10 -13.12 6.99 2.82
C VAL A 10 -12.17 5.93 2.28
N VAL A 11 -11.33 5.39 3.16
CA VAL A 11 -10.27 4.43 2.79
C VAL A 11 -10.79 3.00 2.79
N ARG A 12 -11.53 2.62 3.83
CA ARG A 12 -11.97 1.24 4.05
C ARG A 12 -13.24 1.16 4.87
N GLN A 13 -13.95 0.03 4.71
CA GLN A 13 -15.09 -0.33 5.55
C GLN A 13 -14.99 -1.77 6.02
N HIS A 14 -15.53 -2.02 7.22
CA HIS A 14 -15.75 -3.36 7.78
C HIS A 14 -17.16 -3.48 8.32
N LYS A 15 -17.79 -4.63 8.12
CA LYS A 15 -19.09 -4.92 8.75
C LYS A 15 -18.94 -4.98 10.27
N LEU A 16 -19.89 -4.35 10.98
CA LEU A 16 -20.00 -4.39 12.43
C LEU A 16 -21.45 -4.79 12.77
N GLY A 17 -21.62 -6.02 13.26
CA GLY A 17 -22.95 -6.56 13.47
C GLY A 17 -23.82 -6.56 12.20
N GLU A 18 -25.13 -6.46 12.37
CA GLU A 18 -26.09 -6.57 11.26
C GLU A 18 -26.29 -5.27 10.48
N ALA A 19 -26.30 -4.13 11.15
CA ALA A 19 -26.71 -2.85 10.57
C ALA A 19 -25.59 -1.81 10.45
N ASP A 20 -24.48 -1.99 11.14
CA ASP A 20 -23.43 -1.00 11.27
C ASP A 20 -22.18 -1.32 10.42
N ARG A 21 -21.31 -0.34 10.24
CA ARG A 21 -19.96 -0.53 9.69
C ARG A 21 -18.95 0.27 10.50
N ILE A 22 -17.73 -0.25 10.58
CA ILE A 22 -16.56 0.54 10.93
C ILE A 22 -16.01 1.10 9.64
N VAL A 23 -15.82 2.42 9.59
CA VAL A 23 -15.20 3.12 8.47
C VAL A 23 -13.83 3.63 8.89
N THR A 24 -12.82 3.45 8.02
CA THR A 24 -11.50 4.07 8.16
C THR A 24 -11.46 5.28 7.25
N LEU A 25 -11.18 6.43 7.82
CA LEU A 25 -11.17 7.73 7.17
C LEU A 25 -9.76 8.30 7.22
N LEU A 26 -9.22 8.72 6.09
CA LEU A 26 -8.04 9.57 6.05
C LEU A 26 -8.52 11.03 6.10
N THR A 27 -8.43 11.63 7.27
CA THR A 27 -8.91 12.99 7.51
C THR A 27 -7.80 14.01 7.29
N ARG A 28 -8.18 15.25 7.02
CA ARG A 28 -7.23 16.33 6.73
C ARG A 28 -6.42 16.76 7.96
N GLN A 29 -7.09 16.88 9.12
CA GLN A 29 -6.49 17.45 10.33
C GLN A 29 -6.11 16.38 11.37
N TYR A 30 -6.80 15.24 11.38
CA TYR A 30 -6.62 14.21 12.42
C TYR A 30 -5.99 12.91 11.89
N GLY A 31 -5.51 12.87 10.62
CA GLY A 31 -4.90 11.67 10.05
C GLY A 31 -5.89 10.52 9.91
N LEU A 32 -5.47 9.30 10.19
CA LEU A 32 -6.38 8.13 10.17
C LEU A 32 -7.32 8.15 11.37
N VAL A 33 -8.61 8.10 11.08
CA VAL A 33 -9.68 8.01 12.09
C VAL A 33 -10.55 6.80 11.79
N ARG A 34 -10.82 5.99 12.81
CA ARG A 34 -11.76 4.87 12.73
C ARG A 34 -13.06 5.25 13.44
N ALA A 35 -14.18 5.10 12.74
CA ALA A 35 -15.48 5.49 13.26
C ALA A 35 -16.55 4.45 12.95
N VAL A 36 -17.56 4.37 13.83
CA VAL A 36 -18.76 3.55 13.63
C VAL A 36 -19.82 4.35 12.90
N ALA A 37 -20.27 3.86 11.77
CA ALA A 37 -21.43 4.36 11.03
C ALA A 37 -22.67 3.53 11.42
N LYS A 38 -23.43 3.99 12.39
CA LYS A 38 -24.60 3.26 12.91
C LYS A 38 -25.74 3.23 11.91
N GLY A 39 -26.30 2.05 11.68
CA GLY A 39 -27.45 1.85 10.79
C GLY A 39 -27.13 2.06 9.31
N VAL A 40 -25.86 2.16 8.90
CA VAL A 40 -25.47 2.45 7.51
C VAL A 40 -25.95 1.41 6.52
N ARG A 41 -26.13 0.15 6.94
CA ARG A 41 -26.59 -0.97 6.11
C ARG A 41 -28.11 -1.10 6.02
N ARG A 42 -28.87 -0.27 6.76
CA ARG A 42 -30.34 -0.28 6.69
C ARG A 42 -30.81 0.36 5.38
N THR A 43 -31.88 -0.15 4.79
CA THR A 43 -32.46 0.34 3.51
C THR A 43 -32.74 1.85 3.55
N LYS A 44 -33.21 2.36 4.69
CA LYS A 44 -33.46 3.80 4.92
C LYS A 44 -32.31 4.48 5.67
N SER A 45 -31.05 4.11 5.34
CA SER A 45 -29.89 4.73 5.98
C SER A 45 -29.78 6.20 5.62
N LYS A 46 -29.57 7.05 6.63
CA LYS A 46 -29.26 8.48 6.43
C LYS A 46 -27.90 8.73 5.77
N PHE A 47 -27.01 7.74 5.77
CA PHE A 47 -25.68 7.85 5.18
C PHE A 47 -25.65 7.38 3.72
N GLY A 48 -26.48 6.35 3.36
CA GLY A 48 -26.51 5.78 2.01
C GLY A 48 -25.13 5.33 1.54
N ALA A 49 -24.80 5.62 0.28
CA ALA A 49 -23.50 5.31 -0.32
C ALA A 49 -22.38 6.31 0.01
N ARG A 50 -22.65 7.34 0.83
CA ARG A 50 -21.67 8.42 1.11
C ARG A 50 -20.41 7.94 1.84
N LEU A 51 -20.48 6.79 2.49
CA LEU A 51 -19.37 6.20 3.23
C LEU A 51 -18.71 5.02 2.49
N GLU A 52 -18.99 4.82 1.19
CA GLU A 52 -18.30 3.83 0.38
C GLU A 52 -16.85 4.27 0.10
N PRO A 53 -15.89 3.32 -0.07
CA PRO A 53 -14.53 3.65 -0.46
C PRO A 53 -14.50 4.54 -1.71
N PHE A 54 -13.45 5.34 -1.84
CA PHE A 54 -13.25 6.38 -2.86
C PHE A 54 -14.14 7.64 -2.70
N ALA A 55 -15.04 7.70 -1.72
CA ALA A 55 -15.78 8.94 -1.46
C ALA A 55 -14.89 9.97 -0.76
N TYR A 56 -14.96 11.23 -1.23
CA TYR A 56 -14.40 12.40 -0.55
C TYR A 56 -15.56 13.13 0.13
N ILE A 57 -15.49 13.27 1.43
CA ILE A 57 -16.62 13.67 2.28
C ILE A 57 -16.22 14.74 3.28
N ASP A 58 -17.21 15.52 3.68
CA ASP A 58 -17.18 16.31 4.88
C ASP A 58 -17.95 15.55 5.98
N VAL A 59 -17.27 15.17 7.04
CA VAL A 59 -17.80 14.28 8.09
C VAL A 59 -17.80 14.95 9.45
N GLN A 60 -18.90 14.80 10.18
CA GLN A 60 -18.99 15.17 11.59
C GLN A 60 -18.92 13.91 12.46
N LEU A 61 -18.05 13.96 13.45
CA LEU A 61 -17.71 12.85 14.32
C LEU A 61 -17.93 13.20 15.78
N HIS A 62 -18.45 12.23 16.52
CA HIS A 62 -18.48 12.27 18.00
C HIS A 62 -17.31 11.40 18.50
N PRO A 63 -16.37 11.96 19.28
CA PRO A 63 -15.27 11.21 19.83
C PRO A 63 -15.74 10.06 20.72
N GLY A 64 -15.22 8.86 20.49
CA GLY A 64 -15.41 7.68 21.32
C GLY A 64 -14.14 7.29 22.06
N ARG A 65 -14.20 6.25 22.88
CA ARG A 65 -13.02 5.75 23.60
C ARG A 65 -12.05 5.00 22.68
N THR A 66 -12.56 4.19 21.79
CA THR A 66 -11.78 3.38 20.84
C THR A 66 -12.14 3.67 19.39
N LEU A 67 -13.40 3.91 19.10
CA LEU A 67 -13.93 4.25 17.79
C LEU A 67 -14.82 5.48 17.94
N ASP A 68 -14.68 6.41 17.02
CA ASP A 68 -15.59 7.55 16.95
C ASP A 68 -16.95 7.12 16.38
N VAL A 69 -17.93 8.01 16.43
CA VAL A 69 -19.25 7.75 15.87
C VAL A 69 -19.56 8.80 14.80
N VAL A 70 -19.86 8.33 13.59
CA VAL A 70 -20.30 9.21 12.50
C VAL A 70 -21.68 9.75 12.82
N THR A 71 -21.82 11.08 12.90
CA THR A 71 -23.08 11.76 13.20
C THR A 71 -23.71 12.37 11.96
N GLN A 72 -22.88 12.97 11.07
CA GLN A 72 -23.31 13.58 9.81
C GLN A 72 -22.27 13.39 8.72
N VAL A 73 -22.71 13.27 7.47
CA VAL A 73 -21.86 13.13 6.28
C VAL A 73 -22.45 13.94 5.12
N VAL A 74 -21.61 14.71 4.46
CA VAL A 74 -21.92 15.38 3.20
C VAL A 74 -20.88 14.91 2.18
N THR A 75 -21.29 14.44 1.00
CA THR A 75 -20.38 14.11 -0.08
C THR A 75 -19.88 15.39 -0.72
N LEU A 76 -18.57 15.54 -0.78
CA LEU A 76 -17.90 16.59 -1.53
C LEU A 76 -17.66 16.13 -2.97
N GLU A 77 -17.09 14.93 -3.14
CA GLU A 77 -16.88 14.29 -4.44
C GLU A 77 -17.08 12.78 -4.32
N ALA A 78 -17.75 12.17 -5.32
CA ALA A 78 -18.03 10.73 -5.36
C ALA A 78 -17.25 10.11 -6.52
N PHE A 79 -15.99 9.72 -6.27
CA PHE A 79 -15.15 9.11 -7.30
C PHE A 79 -15.50 7.67 -7.61
N ALA A 80 -16.27 7.01 -6.74
CA ALA A 80 -16.56 5.59 -6.84
C ALA A 80 -17.22 5.21 -8.18
N SER A 81 -18.21 5.98 -8.66
CA SER A 81 -18.92 5.70 -9.92
C SER A 81 -17.99 5.63 -11.12
N ASP A 82 -16.97 6.52 -11.15
CA ASP A 82 -16.06 6.64 -12.29
C ASP A 82 -14.84 5.72 -12.21
N ILE A 83 -14.58 5.17 -11.02
CA ILE A 83 -13.46 4.26 -10.75
C ILE A 83 -13.88 2.80 -10.88
N VAL A 84 -15.08 2.41 -10.40
CA VAL A 84 -15.46 1.00 -10.26
C VAL A 84 -15.92 0.35 -11.55
N ASP A 85 -16.24 1.10 -12.58
CA ASP A 85 -16.68 0.60 -13.89
C ASP A 85 -15.54 0.08 -14.78
N ASP A 86 -14.28 0.33 -14.39
CA ASP A 86 -13.08 -0.10 -15.07
C ASP A 86 -12.14 -0.82 -14.09
N TYR A 87 -11.79 -2.06 -14.40
CA TYR A 87 -10.99 -2.90 -13.52
C TYR A 87 -9.59 -2.31 -13.23
N GLY A 88 -8.93 -1.74 -14.23
CA GLY A 88 -7.62 -1.12 -14.07
C GLY A 88 -7.66 0.09 -13.15
N ARG A 89 -8.67 0.95 -13.30
CA ARG A 89 -8.87 2.09 -12.39
C ARG A 89 -9.28 1.66 -11.00
N TYR A 90 -10.13 0.65 -10.89
CA TYR A 90 -10.54 0.11 -9.60
C TYR A 90 -9.32 -0.41 -8.82
N THR A 91 -8.47 -1.23 -9.45
CA THR A 91 -7.26 -1.75 -8.81
C THR A 91 -6.26 -0.65 -8.48
N THR A 92 -6.11 0.35 -9.36
CA THR A 92 -5.32 1.56 -9.10
C THR A 92 -5.86 2.35 -7.90
N GLY A 93 -7.15 2.61 -7.84
CA GLY A 93 -7.79 3.28 -6.71
C GLY A 93 -7.58 2.52 -5.40
N CYS A 94 -7.76 1.19 -5.42
CA CYS A 94 -7.47 0.34 -4.27
C CYS A 94 -6.02 0.43 -3.82
N ALA A 95 -5.05 0.45 -4.75
CA ALA A 95 -3.63 0.61 -4.43
C ALA A 95 -3.32 1.98 -3.81
N ILE A 96 -3.95 3.04 -4.30
CA ILE A 96 -3.84 4.38 -3.72
C ILE A 96 -4.36 4.37 -2.28
N LEU A 97 -5.56 3.82 -2.01
CA LEU A 97 -6.14 3.77 -0.68
C LEU A 97 -5.34 2.88 0.28
N GLU A 98 -4.88 1.71 -0.18
CA GLU A 98 -4.06 0.83 0.64
C GLU A 98 -2.72 1.48 1.00
N THR A 99 -2.09 2.17 0.05
CA THR A 99 -0.85 2.92 0.30
C THR A 99 -1.08 4.06 1.27
N ALA A 100 -2.17 4.83 1.10
CA ALA A 100 -2.54 5.90 2.01
C ALA A 100 -2.69 5.41 3.46
N GLU A 101 -3.39 4.29 3.65
CA GLU A 101 -3.57 3.69 4.97
C GLU A 101 -2.23 3.25 5.61
N ARG A 102 -1.32 2.70 4.78
CA ARG A 102 -0.01 2.24 5.27
C ARG A 102 0.93 3.38 5.63
N LEU A 103 0.92 4.45 4.83
CA LEU A 103 1.85 5.57 4.99
C LEU A 103 1.33 6.66 5.94
N ALA A 104 0.06 6.66 6.28
CA ALA A 104 -0.49 7.62 7.23
C ALA A 104 0.03 7.44 8.67
N GLY A 105 0.71 6.32 8.95
CA GLY A 105 1.29 6.05 10.26
C GLY A 105 0.26 5.68 11.32
N GLU A 106 0.44 6.22 12.52
CA GLU A 106 -0.44 5.94 13.67
C GLU A 106 -1.80 6.61 13.51
N GLU A 107 -2.83 5.99 14.10
CA GLU A 107 -4.17 6.59 14.19
C GLU A 107 -4.08 7.96 14.88
N ARG A 108 -4.78 8.95 14.32
CA ARG A 108 -4.85 10.34 14.80
C ARG A 108 -3.53 11.14 14.67
N ALA A 109 -2.55 10.65 13.91
CA ALA A 109 -1.38 11.44 13.53
C ALA A 109 -1.70 12.29 12.27
N PRO A 110 -1.67 13.63 12.34
CA PRO A 110 -2.01 14.48 11.20
C PRO A 110 -1.14 14.21 9.97
N ALA A 111 -1.75 13.97 8.82
CA ALA A 111 -1.08 13.73 7.55
C ALA A 111 -1.69 14.56 6.39
N PRO A 112 -1.74 15.91 6.49
CA PRO A 112 -2.48 16.75 5.55
C PRO A 112 -1.95 16.69 4.11
N LYS A 113 -0.63 16.52 3.93
CA LYS A 113 -0.02 16.38 2.60
C LYS A 113 -0.44 15.05 1.95
N LEU A 114 -0.45 13.96 2.70
CA LEU A 114 -0.87 12.65 2.21
C LEU A 114 -2.37 12.65 1.90
N HIS A 115 -3.20 13.24 2.75
CA HIS A 115 -4.64 13.43 2.51
C HIS A 115 -4.90 14.17 1.18
N ALA A 116 -4.27 15.33 0.98
CA ALA A 116 -4.43 16.13 -0.23
C ALA A 116 -3.96 15.37 -1.48
N LEU A 117 -2.81 14.68 -1.40
CA LEU A 117 -2.28 13.86 -2.48
C LEU A 117 -3.24 12.71 -2.84
N THR A 118 -3.79 12.03 -1.82
CA THR A 118 -4.73 10.92 -2.02
C THR A 118 -6.02 11.38 -2.70
N ALA A 119 -6.63 12.46 -2.23
CA ALA A 119 -7.83 13.03 -2.85
C ALA A 119 -7.57 13.47 -4.30
N SER A 120 -6.42 14.12 -4.56
CA SER A 120 -6.02 14.53 -5.90
C SER A 120 -5.78 13.36 -6.84
N ALA A 121 -5.13 12.27 -6.36
CA ALA A 121 -4.88 11.09 -7.17
C ALA A 121 -6.19 10.36 -7.54
N LEU A 122 -7.11 10.19 -6.59
CA LEU A 122 -8.43 9.60 -6.87
C LEU A 122 -9.23 10.43 -7.87
N ARG A 123 -9.21 11.76 -7.74
CA ARG A 123 -9.84 12.68 -8.71
C ARG A 123 -9.24 12.51 -10.11
N ALA A 124 -7.92 12.40 -10.22
CA ALA A 124 -7.24 12.22 -11.50
C ALA A 124 -7.58 10.86 -12.16
N VAL A 125 -7.68 9.78 -11.35
CA VAL A 125 -8.11 8.45 -11.83
C VAL A 125 -9.56 8.51 -12.32
N ALA A 126 -10.47 9.13 -11.58
CA ALA A 126 -11.87 9.29 -11.96
C ALA A 126 -12.06 10.14 -13.22
N ALA A 127 -11.28 11.20 -13.36
CA ALA A 127 -11.36 12.14 -14.51
C ALA A 127 -10.91 11.56 -15.85
N ARG A 128 -10.25 10.39 -15.86
CA ARG A 128 -9.83 9.67 -17.09
C ARG A 128 -8.93 10.48 -18.06
N GLN A 129 -8.28 11.50 -17.53
CA GLN A 129 -7.45 12.38 -18.35
C GLN A 129 -6.07 11.82 -18.69
N ARG A 130 -5.62 10.79 -17.95
CA ARG A 130 -4.30 10.16 -18.10
C ARG A 130 -4.37 8.66 -17.84
N PRO A 131 -3.38 7.89 -18.33
CA PRO A 131 -3.24 6.48 -17.96
C PRO A 131 -3.16 6.32 -16.43
N HIS A 132 -4.03 5.48 -15.88
CA HIS A 132 -4.17 5.33 -14.42
C HIS A 132 -2.90 4.77 -13.76
N GLU A 133 -2.09 3.98 -14.49
CA GLU A 133 -0.80 3.45 -14.03
C GLU A 133 0.21 4.57 -13.77
N LEU A 134 0.26 5.58 -14.64
CA LEU A 134 1.14 6.74 -14.47
C LEU A 134 0.70 7.62 -13.30
N ILE A 135 -0.62 7.75 -13.10
CA ILE A 135 -1.15 8.44 -11.91
C ILE A 135 -0.73 7.71 -10.65
N LEU A 136 -0.80 6.36 -10.64
CA LEU A 136 -0.37 5.56 -9.51
C LEU A 136 1.12 5.74 -9.23
N ASP A 137 1.97 5.61 -10.25
CA ASP A 137 3.43 5.73 -10.08
C ASP A 137 3.82 7.11 -9.54
N ALA A 138 3.21 8.19 -10.06
CA ALA A 138 3.40 9.53 -9.55
C ALA A 138 2.90 9.69 -8.10
N TYR A 139 1.77 9.06 -7.77
CA TYR A 139 1.24 9.03 -6.41
C TYR A 139 2.20 8.31 -5.45
N LEU A 140 2.64 7.10 -5.80
CA LEU A 140 3.53 6.29 -4.98
C LEU A 140 4.85 7.01 -4.70
N LEU A 141 5.49 7.59 -5.72
CA LEU A 141 6.74 8.34 -5.58
C LEU A 141 6.60 9.51 -4.60
N ARG A 142 5.53 10.29 -4.71
CA ARG A 142 5.29 11.45 -3.84
C ARG A 142 4.89 11.04 -2.43
N ALA A 143 4.08 9.98 -2.30
CA ALA A 143 3.67 9.44 -1.01
C ALA A 143 4.88 8.88 -0.24
N MET A 144 5.79 8.18 -0.92
CA MET A 144 7.08 7.76 -0.35
C MET A 144 7.92 8.97 0.09
N GLY A 145 7.90 10.06 -0.67
CA GLY A 145 8.57 11.30 -0.27
C GLY A 145 8.07 11.86 1.06
N PHE A 146 6.76 11.80 1.33
CA PHE A 146 6.20 12.23 2.62
C PHE A 146 6.57 11.29 3.78
N ALA A 147 6.81 10.01 3.48
CA ALA A 147 7.28 9.03 4.46
C ALA A 147 8.81 9.07 4.68
N GLY A 148 9.55 9.95 3.98
CA GLY A 148 11.02 10.00 4.05
C GLY A 148 11.73 8.94 3.21
N TRP A 149 11.02 8.28 2.29
CA TRP A 149 11.53 7.19 1.44
C TRP A 149 11.64 7.60 -0.04
N ALA A 150 11.81 8.89 -0.31
CA ALA A 150 12.03 9.36 -1.68
C ALA A 150 13.27 8.71 -2.27
N PRO A 151 13.21 8.08 -3.47
CA PRO A 151 14.40 7.60 -4.12
C PRO A 151 15.29 8.78 -4.56
N ALA A 152 16.60 8.68 -4.34
CA ALA A 152 17.56 9.59 -4.92
C ALA A 152 17.60 9.34 -6.44
N LEU A 153 17.33 10.36 -7.25
CA LEU A 153 17.26 10.22 -8.72
C LEU A 153 18.25 11.15 -9.43
N ASP A 154 18.48 12.34 -8.88
CA ASP A 154 19.35 13.37 -9.46
C ASP A 154 20.81 13.22 -9.03
N GLU A 155 21.08 12.41 -8.01
CA GLU A 155 22.42 12.17 -7.45
C GLU A 155 22.60 10.70 -7.04
N CYS A 156 23.80 10.30 -6.75
CA CYS A 156 24.10 8.96 -6.24
C CYS A 156 23.60 8.81 -4.81
N ALA A 157 22.72 7.84 -4.56
CA ALA A 157 22.16 7.55 -3.24
C ALA A 157 23.20 7.22 -2.14
N ARG A 158 24.47 6.93 -2.52
CA ARG A 158 25.53 6.61 -1.55
C ARG A 158 26.56 7.70 -1.33
N CYS A 159 26.99 8.38 -2.38
CA CYS A 159 28.06 9.38 -2.28
C CYS A 159 27.65 10.78 -2.71
N ALA A 160 26.36 10.97 -3.04
CA ALA A 160 25.80 12.24 -3.48
C ALA A 160 26.46 12.86 -4.72
N THR A 161 27.26 12.08 -5.48
CA THR A 161 27.82 12.57 -6.76
C THR A 161 26.66 12.91 -7.69
N PRO A 162 26.64 14.12 -8.29
CA PRO A 162 25.57 14.50 -9.22
C PRO A 162 25.46 13.54 -10.42
N GLY A 163 24.21 13.32 -10.88
CA GLY A 163 23.88 12.50 -12.04
C GLY A 163 24.15 13.18 -13.38
N PRO A 164 23.67 12.59 -14.46
CA PRO A 164 22.77 11.43 -14.51
C PRO A 164 23.47 10.08 -14.28
N HIS A 165 22.80 9.18 -13.56
CA HIS A 165 23.26 7.82 -13.33
C HIS A 165 22.43 6.82 -14.12
N ARG A 166 23.01 5.60 -14.39
CA ARG A 166 22.35 4.57 -15.19
C ARG A 166 21.93 3.32 -14.41
N ALA A 167 22.32 3.24 -13.15
CA ALA A 167 21.97 2.11 -12.28
C ALA A 167 21.06 2.57 -11.15
N PHE A 168 20.17 1.67 -10.73
CA PHE A 168 19.24 1.89 -9.60
C PHE A 168 19.33 0.69 -8.65
N HIS A 169 19.36 0.97 -7.35
CA HIS A 169 19.37 -0.08 -6.34
C HIS A 169 18.47 0.31 -5.16
N VAL A 170 17.42 -0.51 -4.91
CA VAL A 170 16.42 -0.23 -3.87
C VAL A 170 17.03 -0.14 -2.48
N GLY A 171 17.92 -1.06 -2.12
CA GLY A 171 18.59 -1.06 -0.81
C GLY A 171 19.65 0.05 -0.65
N ALA A 172 20.06 0.73 -1.72
CA ALA A 172 20.87 1.92 -1.64
C ALA A 172 20.02 3.20 -1.54
N GLY A 173 18.72 3.09 -1.82
CA GLY A 173 17.80 4.22 -1.78
C GLY A 173 17.63 4.97 -3.09
N GLY A 174 18.04 4.40 -4.25
CA GLY A 174 17.84 5.08 -5.53
C GLY A 174 18.92 4.85 -6.57
N ALA A 175 19.21 5.88 -7.38
CA ALA A 175 20.25 5.88 -8.39
C ALA A 175 21.66 5.74 -7.77
N VAL A 176 22.54 5.02 -8.43
CA VAL A 176 23.91 4.80 -7.98
C VAL A 176 24.93 5.03 -9.10
N CYS A 177 26.04 5.68 -8.77
CA CYS A 177 27.15 5.89 -9.70
C CYS A 177 27.92 4.59 -9.96
N VAL A 178 28.79 4.60 -10.96
CA VAL A 178 29.62 3.43 -11.35
C VAL A 178 30.49 2.91 -10.20
N HIS A 179 31.00 3.80 -9.34
CA HIS A 179 31.87 3.45 -8.21
C HIS A 179 31.09 2.87 -7.01
N CYS A 180 29.86 3.34 -6.78
CA CYS A 180 29.04 2.91 -5.64
C CYS A 180 28.07 1.78 -5.99
N ARG A 181 28.02 1.34 -7.23
CA ARG A 181 27.10 0.33 -7.74
C ARG A 181 27.29 -1.03 -7.04
N PRO A 182 26.33 -1.50 -6.23
CA PRO A 182 26.44 -2.81 -5.60
C PRO A 182 26.02 -3.94 -6.57
N PRO A 183 26.38 -5.20 -6.25
CA PRO A 183 25.81 -6.36 -6.96
C PRO A 183 24.28 -6.34 -6.91
N GLY A 184 23.62 -6.75 -8.00
CA GLY A 184 22.16 -6.75 -8.10
C GLY A 184 21.53 -5.39 -8.41
N ALA A 185 22.30 -4.32 -8.60
CA ALA A 185 21.77 -3.05 -9.06
C ALA A 185 21.18 -3.18 -10.48
N ALA A 186 19.94 -2.76 -10.64
CA ALA A 186 19.27 -2.73 -11.95
C ALA A 186 19.95 -1.72 -12.89
N THR A 187 19.95 -2.04 -14.18
CA THR A 187 20.33 -1.09 -15.24
C THR A 187 19.12 -0.89 -16.14
N PRO A 188 18.20 0.00 -15.77
CA PRO A 188 17.01 0.26 -16.57
C PRO A 188 17.37 0.83 -17.94
N ALA A 189 16.45 0.73 -18.90
CA ALA A 189 16.59 1.34 -20.21
C ALA A 189 16.77 2.87 -20.10
N PRO A 190 17.45 3.50 -21.08
CA PRO A 190 17.55 4.96 -21.15
C PRO A 190 16.16 5.61 -21.04
N GLY A 191 16.06 6.72 -20.31
CA GLY A 191 14.82 7.44 -20.08
C GLY A 191 13.95 6.95 -18.89
N VAL A 192 14.27 5.78 -18.31
CA VAL A 192 13.48 5.28 -17.15
C VAL A 192 13.67 6.16 -15.92
N LEU A 193 14.90 6.53 -15.58
CA LEU A 193 15.14 7.40 -14.42
C LEU A 193 14.64 8.83 -14.68
N ASP A 194 14.76 9.32 -15.90
CA ASP A 194 14.21 10.62 -16.32
C ASP A 194 12.68 10.63 -16.17
N LEU A 195 12.00 9.53 -16.52
CA LEU A 195 10.57 9.37 -16.30
C LEU A 195 10.20 9.43 -14.81
N LEU A 196 10.98 8.78 -13.93
CA LEU A 196 10.73 8.85 -12.49
C LEU A 196 10.86 10.29 -11.96
N VAL A 197 11.84 11.04 -12.45
CA VAL A 197 12.01 12.47 -12.12
C VAL A 197 10.81 13.27 -12.60
N ALA A 198 10.38 13.08 -13.86
CA ALA A 198 9.24 13.77 -14.44
C ALA A 198 7.92 13.47 -13.68
N LEU A 199 7.69 12.20 -13.29
CA LEU A 199 6.54 11.79 -12.47
C LEU A 199 6.56 12.45 -11.10
N LEU A 200 7.72 12.51 -10.45
CA LEU A 200 7.88 13.14 -9.16
C LEU A 200 7.59 14.63 -9.21
N LYS A 201 8.10 15.32 -10.24
CA LYS A 201 7.89 16.75 -10.49
C LYS A 201 6.49 17.07 -11.05
N GLY A 202 5.82 16.12 -11.68
CA GLY A 202 4.52 16.31 -12.35
C GLY A 202 4.62 16.94 -13.73
N GLU A 203 5.71 16.68 -14.42
CA GLU A 203 5.98 17.16 -15.78
C GLU A 203 5.27 16.27 -16.81
N TRP A 204 3.93 16.31 -16.82
CA TRP A 204 3.07 15.38 -17.55
C TRP A 204 3.31 15.37 -19.06
N ASP A 205 3.65 16.51 -19.67
CA ASP A 205 3.94 16.60 -21.11
C ASP A 205 5.14 15.72 -21.51
N GLN A 206 6.09 15.53 -20.61
CA GLN A 206 7.23 14.62 -20.81
C GLN A 206 6.81 13.18 -20.58
N VAL A 207 6.01 12.92 -19.53
CA VAL A 207 5.56 11.57 -19.12
C VAL A 207 4.72 10.89 -20.22
N GLU A 208 3.82 11.62 -20.88
CA GLU A 208 2.89 11.07 -21.87
C GLU A 208 3.56 10.63 -23.16
N ARG A 209 4.74 11.18 -23.49
CA ARG A 209 5.50 10.87 -24.71
C ARG A 209 6.41 9.64 -24.57
N VAL A 210 6.53 9.11 -23.35
CA VAL A 210 7.47 8.02 -23.07
C VAL A 210 6.95 6.67 -23.60
N PRO A 211 7.79 5.84 -24.26
CA PRO A 211 7.41 4.53 -24.75
C PRO A 211 6.94 3.58 -23.65
N GLU A 212 6.03 2.68 -23.99
CA GLU A 212 5.41 1.73 -23.06
C GLU A 212 6.41 0.85 -22.30
N ASN A 213 7.45 0.37 -22.98
CA ASN A 213 8.49 -0.44 -22.35
C ASN A 213 9.29 0.32 -21.27
N VAL A 214 9.46 1.64 -21.42
CA VAL A 214 10.10 2.52 -20.42
C VAL A 214 9.16 2.75 -19.25
N ARG A 215 7.88 3.00 -19.51
CA ARG A 215 6.85 3.14 -18.47
C ARG A 215 6.79 1.90 -17.58
N ARG A 216 6.75 0.71 -18.19
CA ARG A 216 6.70 -0.56 -17.46
C ARG A 216 7.91 -0.78 -16.55
N GLN A 217 9.13 -0.45 -17.03
CA GLN A 217 10.33 -0.55 -16.22
C GLN A 217 10.29 0.47 -15.05
N ALA A 218 9.84 1.70 -15.29
CA ALA A 218 9.68 2.71 -14.26
C ALA A 218 8.71 2.25 -13.17
N SER A 219 7.52 1.76 -13.55
CA SER A 219 6.54 1.18 -12.62
C SER A 219 7.12 0.03 -11.80
N GLY A 220 7.94 -0.83 -12.42
CA GLY A 220 8.64 -1.91 -11.73
C GLY A 220 9.59 -1.39 -10.64
N LEU A 221 10.38 -0.35 -10.94
CA LEU A 221 11.29 0.26 -9.97
C LEU A 221 10.54 0.95 -8.83
N VAL A 222 9.45 1.69 -9.11
CA VAL A 222 8.59 2.33 -8.10
C VAL A 222 8.03 1.28 -7.15
N ALA A 223 7.47 0.19 -7.69
CA ALA A 223 6.91 -0.88 -6.88
C ALA A 223 7.99 -1.59 -6.03
N ALA A 224 9.14 -1.89 -6.61
CA ALA A 224 10.24 -2.53 -5.89
C ALA A 224 10.78 -1.64 -4.76
N HIS A 225 10.91 -0.33 -5.02
CA HIS A 225 11.36 0.64 -4.00
C HIS A 225 10.37 0.77 -2.85
N LEU A 226 9.07 0.88 -3.16
CA LEU A 226 8.03 0.91 -2.13
C LEU A 226 8.01 -0.37 -1.30
N GLN A 227 8.07 -1.55 -1.95
CA GLN A 227 8.08 -2.83 -1.25
C GLN A 227 9.29 -3.03 -0.34
N TRP A 228 10.44 -2.46 -0.71
CA TRP A 228 11.64 -2.51 0.12
C TRP A 228 11.45 -1.81 1.48
N HIS A 229 10.71 -0.70 1.49
CA HIS A 229 10.46 0.09 2.70
C HIS A 229 9.25 -0.40 3.51
N LEU A 230 8.33 -1.14 2.87
CA LEU A 230 7.16 -1.68 3.55
C LEU A 230 7.48 -3.07 4.14
N GLU A 231 7.30 -3.23 5.44
CA GLU A 231 7.43 -4.54 6.12
C GLU A 231 6.46 -5.60 5.57
N ARG A 232 5.34 -5.18 5.02
CA ARG A 232 4.31 -6.03 4.41
C ARG A 232 3.98 -5.53 3.02
N GLN A 233 3.96 -6.45 2.06
CA GLN A 233 3.57 -6.15 0.68
C GLN A 233 2.14 -5.59 0.61
N LEU A 234 1.91 -4.64 -0.30
CA LEU A 234 0.56 -4.19 -0.65
C LEU A 234 -0.17 -5.31 -1.38
N ARG A 235 -1.40 -5.60 -0.96
CA ARG A 235 -2.23 -6.66 -1.55
C ARG A 235 -2.71 -6.30 -2.95
N THR A 236 -2.84 -5.03 -3.24
CA THR A 236 -3.39 -4.51 -4.49
C THR A 236 -2.36 -4.36 -5.60
N LEU A 237 -1.08 -4.13 -5.30
CA LEU A 237 -0.04 -3.97 -6.33
C LEU A 237 0.08 -5.16 -7.30
N PRO A 238 -0.02 -6.44 -6.88
CA PRO A 238 0.00 -7.56 -7.81
C PRO A 238 -1.20 -7.64 -8.75
N LEU A 239 -2.31 -6.98 -8.41
CA LEU A 239 -3.55 -6.99 -9.21
C LEU A 239 -3.54 -5.95 -10.33
N ILE A 240 -2.58 -5.03 -10.31
CA ILE A 240 -2.45 -4.02 -11.36
C ILE A 240 -1.85 -4.71 -12.57
N GLU A 241 -2.61 -4.76 -13.66
CA GLU A 241 -2.15 -5.28 -14.95
C GLU A 241 -1.02 -4.39 -15.47
N ARG A 242 0.20 -4.77 -15.16
CA ARG A 242 1.40 -4.25 -15.81
C ARG A 242 1.65 -5.16 -16.98
N SER A 243 1.25 -4.78 -18.17
CA SER A 243 1.35 -5.60 -19.39
C SER A 243 2.69 -6.32 -19.46
N ALA A 244 2.65 -7.67 -19.36
CA ALA A 244 3.71 -8.67 -19.45
C ALA A 244 4.91 -8.55 -18.51
N SER A 245 5.05 -9.57 -17.69
CA SER A 245 6.06 -9.84 -16.68
C SER A 245 7.51 -9.62 -17.12
N VAL A 246 8.22 -8.81 -16.34
CA VAL A 246 9.63 -9.08 -16.10
C VAL A 246 9.67 -10.09 -14.95
N ALA A 247 10.14 -11.32 -15.24
CA ALA A 247 10.35 -12.35 -14.24
C ALA A 247 11.23 -11.77 -13.10
N PRO A 248 10.92 -12.06 -11.84
CA PRO A 248 11.82 -11.71 -10.76
C PRO A 248 13.18 -12.37 -11.01
N PRO A 249 14.30 -11.74 -10.62
CA PRO A 249 15.59 -12.38 -10.71
C PRO A 249 15.49 -13.72 -9.98
N SER A 250 15.80 -14.81 -10.69
CA SER A 250 15.77 -16.16 -10.18
C SER A 250 16.54 -16.21 -8.85
N ALA A 251 15.85 -16.50 -7.75
CA ALA A 251 16.50 -16.89 -6.52
C ALA A 251 17.41 -18.07 -6.88
N SER A 252 18.71 -17.86 -6.81
CA SER A 252 19.72 -18.90 -6.96
C SER A 252 19.32 -20.04 -6.04
N ARG A 253 19.08 -21.20 -6.63
CA ARG A 253 18.83 -22.44 -5.90
C ARG A 253 20.00 -22.64 -4.94
N VAL A 254 19.75 -22.39 -3.67
CA VAL A 254 20.59 -22.91 -2.61
C VAL A 254 20.43 -24.43 -2.72
N SER A 255 21.48 -25.12 -3.19
CA SER A 255 21.54 -26.56 -3.26
C SER A 255 21.25 -27.11 -1.87
N ALA A 256 20.12 -27.78 -1.74
CA ALA A 256 19.81 -28.55 -0.54
C ALA A 256 20.87 -29.66 -0.43
N VAL A 257 21.75 -29.52 0.54
CA VAL A 257 22.63 -30.61 0.99
C VAL A 257 21.69 -31.65 1.60
N SER A 258 21.55 -32.77 0.89
CA SER A 258 20.83 -33.94 1.34
C SER A 258 21.57 -34.53 2.53
N VAL A 259 21.04 -34.33 3.73
CA VAL A 259 21.44 -35.08 4.93
C VAL A 259 20.61 -36.36 4.95
N ALA A 260 21.26 -37.49 4.67
CA ALA A 260 20.66 -38.80 4.79
C ALA A 260 20.29 -39.12 6.26
N PRO A 261 19.13 -39.75 6.51
CA PRO A 261 18.77 -40.18 7.89
C PRO A 261 19.63 -41.36 8.33
N PRO A 262 19.99 -41.44 9.61
CA PRO A 262 20.74 -42.56 10.15
C PRO A 262 19.88 -43.84 10.17
N SER A 263 20.48 -44.94 9.77
CA SER A 263 19.93 -46.28 9.69
C SER A 263 19.47 -46.79 11.06
N ALA A 264 18.24 -47.27 11.14
CA ALA A 264 17.69 -47.97 12.29
C ALA A 264 18.31 -49.36 12.41
N SER A 265 19.05 -49.65 13.49
CA SER A 265 19.43 -50.97 13.92
C SER A 265 18.36 -51.55 14.83
N ARG A 266 17.93 -52.76 14.48
CA ARG A 266 16.98 -53.61 15.22
C ARG A 266 17.59 -54.09 16.54
N GLY A 267 16.75 -54.19 17.58
CA GLY A 267 17.07 -54.88 18.82
C GLY A 267 15.83 -55.18 19.64
N PHE A 268 15.46 -56.41 19.64
CA PHE A 268 14.39 -57.12 20.38
C PHE A 268 14.42 -56.89 21.91
N GLY A 269 13.24 -56.93 22.57
CA GLY A 269 13.11 -57.11 23.99
C GLY A 269 11.68 -56.95 24.52
N LEU A 270 10.87 -58.01 24.46
CA LEU A 270 9.65 -58.16 25.24
C LEU A 270 9.99 -58.25 26.73
N VAL A 271 9.18 -57.65 27.63
CA VAL A 271 8.72 -58.24 28.88
C VAL A 271 7.60 -57.42 29.56
N THR A 272 6.43 -57.99 29.57
CA THR A 272 5.34 -58.14 30.61
C THR A 272 4.95 -56.97 31.54
N SER A 273 3.63 -56.70 31.55
CA SER A 273 2.81 -56.06 32.62
C SER A 273 2.44 -57.11 33.76
N PRO A 274 1.63 -56.75 34.76
CA PRO A 274 1.33 -55.65 35.68
C PRO A 274 1.45 -56.05 37.18
N PRO A 275 0.84 -55.54 38.26
CA PRO A 275 -0.51 -55.01 38.44
C PRO A 275 -0.73 -53.84 39.45
N ARG A 276 -1.95 -53.36 39.45
CA ARG A 276 -2.80 -52.60 40.35
C ARG A 276 -2.41 -52.39 41.83
N GLY A 277 -2.79 -51.26 42.37
CA GLY A 277 -2.93 -50.96 43.78
C GLY A 277 -3.62 -49.65 44.06
N ASP A 278 -4.89 -49.72 44.46
CA ASP A 278 -5.81 -48.70 44.99
C ASP A 278 -5.20 -47.88 46.13
N THR A 279 -5.62 -46.63 46.29
CA THR A 279 -6.40 -46.10 47.42
C THR A 279 -6.38 -44.60 47.48
N ALA A 280 -7.53 -43.98 47.46
CA ALA A 280 -7.84 -42.69 48.10
C ALA A 280 -8.09 -43.01 49.62
N PRO A 281 -8.38 -41.99 50.54
CA PRO A 281 -8.84 -40.63 50.32
C PRO A 281 -8.30 -39.56 51.33
N SER A 282 -8.85 -38.37 51.21
CA SER A 282 -9.17 -37.33 52.22
C SER A 282 -8.05 -36.53 52.92
N ALA A 283 -7.99 -35.24 52.73
CA ALA A 283 -8.56 -34.18 53.58
C ALA A 283 -8.54 -32.86 52.79
#